data_36ab19352b2cd52270b5ca22d57fc94d
#
_entry.id   36ab19352b2cd52270b5ca22d57fc94d
#
_cell.length_a   1.000
_cell.length_b   1.000
_cell.length_c   1.000
_cell.angle_alpha   90.00
_cell.angle_beta   90.00
_cell.angle_gamma   90.00
#
_symmetry.space_group_name_H-M   'P 1'
#
loop_
_entity.id
_entity.type
_entity.pdbx_description
1 polymer ?
#
loop_
_entity_poly.entity_id
_entity_poly.type
_entity_poly.pdbx_seq_one_letter_code
_entity_poly.pdbx_strand_id
1 'polypeptide(L)'
;ELEAEIVAQAGIHDAVTIATNMAGRGTDIKLDDESREAGGLKIIGTERHESRRIDNQLRGRSGRQGDPGESRFYISLEDDLMRLFGSERLMQVFETLGVEEGEQIEHKMLSSAIEKAQQKIESNNFAIRKNLLEYDQVMNEQREIIYEERRRVLDGENMRDSIFHMINDYIENTVDAEVSVDQDYEDWDLIELNRVIGAVIPMAPVTPDDVKGMGQKELKHLLKERAAKAYEAKEAEFPEPEHIRELERVVLLKVIDAKWMDHIDDMDQLRQGIGLQAVSYTHLTLPTTPYV
;
A
#
# COMPACT_ATOMS: atom_id res chain seq x y z
N GLU A 1 -28.97 -8.26 12.26
CA GLU A 1 -29.82 -9.34 12.84
C GLU A 1 -31.21 -9.32 12.21
N LEU A 2 -31.96 -8.22 12.24
CA LEU A 2 -33.29 -8.09 11.69
C LEU A 2 -33.38 -8.43 10.18
N GLU A 3 -32.41 -8.02 9.38
CA GLU A 3 -32.35 -8.32 7.93
C GLU A 3 -32.19 -9.82 7.68
N ALA A 4 -31.39 -10.50 8.47
CA ALA A 4 -31.19 -11.95 8.36
C ALA A 4 -32.47 -12.75 8.69
N GLU A 5 -33.24 -12.28 9.65
CA GLU A 5 -34.54 -12.88 10.01
C GLU A 5 -35.57 -12.72 8.90
N ILE A 6 -35.64 -11.52 8.29
CA ILE A 6 -36.53 -11.26 7.15
C ILE A 6 -36.15 -12.13 5.96
N VAL A 7 -34.84 -12.23 5.65
CA VAL A 7 -34.34 -13.05 4.52
C VAL A 7 -34.59 -14.54 4.78
N ALA A 8 -34.53 -15.02 6.00
CA ALA A 8 -34.83 -16.41 6.33
C ALA A 8 -36.27 -16.80 6.06
N GLN A 9 -37.21 -15.84 6.12
CA GLN A 9 -38.63 -16.05 5.84
C GLN A 9 -38.97 -16.09 4.33
N ALA A 10 -38.02 -15.75 3.45
CA ALA A 10 -38.19 -15.74 2.01
C ALA A 10 -38.53 -17.12 1.39
N GLY A 11 -38.32 -18.21 2.16
CA GLY A 11 -38.65 -19.57 1.75
C GLY A 11 -40.06 -20.04 2.01
N ILE A 12 -40.92 -19.21 2.63
CA ILE A 12 -42.29 -19.50 2.96
C ILE A 12 -43.19 -19.28 1.71
N HIS A 13 -44.16 -20.15 1.51
CA HIS A 13 -45.10 -20.01 0.41
C HIS A 13 -45.78 -18.63 0.39
N ASP A 14 -45.96 -18.07 -0.79
CA ASP A 14 -46.50 -16.73 -1.03
C ASP A 14 -45.70 -15.55 -0.42
N ALA A 15 -44.56 -15.81 0.16
CA ALA A 15 -43.69 -14.74 0.69
C ALA A 15 -43.00 -13.98 -0.45
N VAL A 16 -43.02 -12.65 -0.39
CA VAL A 16 -42.23 -11.76 -1.26
C VAL A 16 -41.29 -10.95 -0.40
N THR A 17 -40.00 -11.15 -0.62
CA THR A 17 -38.96 -10.45 0.13
C THR A 17 -38.16 -9.53 -0.80
N ILE A 18 -38.12 -8.24 -0.46
CA ILE A 18 -37.25 -7.25 -1.15
C ILE A 18 -36.02 -7.04 -0.30
N ALA A 19 -34.86 -7.26 -0.88
CA ALA A 19 -33.60 -7.16 -0.18
C ALA A 19 -32.48 -6.64 -1.10
N THR A 20 -31.39 -6.16 -0.50
CA THR A 20 -30.20 -5.80 -1.27
C THR A 20 -29.38 -7.07 -1.63
N ASN A 21 -28.33 -6.90 -2.44
CA ASN A 21 -27.40 -7.99 -2.80
C ASN A 21 -26.71 -8.62 -1.57
N MET A 22 -26.69 -7.92 -0.43
CA MET A 22 -26.20 -8.44 0.87
C MET A 22 -26.97 -9.68 1.33
N ALA A 23 -28.25 -9.81 0.99
CA ALA A 23 -29.06 -11.00 1.23
C ALA A 23 -28.50 -12.27 0.55
N GLY A 24 -27.58 -12.12 -0.37
CA GLY A 24 -26.83 -13.22 -1.00
C GLY A 24 -25.92 -13.99 -0.06
N ARG A 25 -25.70 -13.59 1.21
CA ARG A 25 -24.70 -14.20 2.09
C ARG A 25 -25.17 -14.28 3.55
N GLY A 26 -24.75 -15.34 4.25
CA GLY A 26 -24.84 -15.44 5.72
C GLY A 26 -26.12 -16.04 6.27
N THR A 27 -27.23 -16.04 5.52
CA THR A 27 -28.53 -16.56 5.97
C THR A 27 -28.90 -17.82 5.19
N ASP A 28 -29.41 -18.83 5.87
CA ASP A 28 -29.96 -20.04 5.25
C ASP A 28 -31.47 -19.84 5.02
N ILE A 29 -31.91 -20.00 3.77
CA ILE A 29 -33.32 -19.89 3.38
C ILE A 29 -33.86 -21.32 3.24
N LYS A 30 -34.75 -21.71 4.13
CA LYS A 30 -35.41 -23.02 4.11
C LYS A 30 -36.75 -22.91 3.46
N LEU A 31 -37.02 -23.76 2.46
CA LEU A 31 -38.29 -23.83 1.80
C LEU A 31 -39.24 -24.70 2.59
N ASP A 32 -40.50 -24.30 2.67
CA ASP A 32 -41.57 -25.19 3.08
C ASP A 32 -41.99 -26.14 1.95
N ASP A 33 -42.83 -27.11 2.25
CA ASP A 33 -43.23 -28.12 1.27
C ASP A 33 -44.04 -27.54 0.12
N GLU A 34 -44.90 -26.57 0.40
CA GLU A 34 -45.73 -25.90 -0.59
C GLU A 34 -44.87 -25.09 -1.57
N SER A 35 -43.84 -24.39 -1.08
CA SER A 35 -42.86 -23.68 -1.91
C SER A 35 -42.05 -24.61 -2.81
N ARG A 36 -41.69 -25.81 -2.31
CA ARG A 36 -40.99 -26.80 -3.13
C ARG A 36 -41.86 -27.33 -4.25
N GLU A 37 -43.13 -27.63 -3.95
CA GLU A 37 -44.09 -28.10 -4.96
C GLU A 37 -44.41 -27.01 -6.00
N ALA A 38 -44.40 -25.75 -5.60
CA ALA A 38 -44.60 -24.60 -6.49
C ALA A 38 -43.40 -24.29 -7.41
N GLY A 39 -42.25 -24.98 -7.23
CA GLY A 39 -41.05 -24.82 -8.06
C GLY A 39 -39.86 -24.16 -7.33
N GLY A 40 -39.98 -23.95 -6.02
CA GLY A 40 -38.90 -23.46 -5.15
C GLY A 40 -38.71 -21.94 -5.16
N LEU A 41 -37.58 -21.50 -4.65
CA LEU A 41 -37.29 -20.08 -4.54
C LEU A 41 -36.98 -19.45 -5.91
N LYS A 42 -37.77 -18.43 -6.26
CA LYS A 42 -37.54 -17.60 -7.45
C LYS A 42 -36.79 -16.33 -7.08
N ILE A 43 -35.61 -16.16 -7.63
CA ILE A 43 -34.77 -14.95 -7.45
C ILE A 43 -34.93 -14.03 -8.65
N ILE A 44 -35.30 -12.79 -8.37
CA ILE A 44 -35.40 -11.72 -9.36
C ILE A 44 -34.34 -10.67 -9.01
N GLY A 45 -33.31 -10.53 -9.83
CA GLY A 45 -32.37 -9.43 -9.74
C GLY A 45 -32.82 -8.29 -10.68
N THR A 46 -32.90 -7.09 -10.15
CA THR A 46 -33.27 -5.89 -10.92
C THR A 46 -32.06 -5.13 -11.44
N GLU A 47 -30.85 -5.55 -11.05
CA GLU A 47 -29.59 -4.96 -11.43
C GLU A 47 -28.48 -6.02 -11.36
N ARG A 48 -27.43 -5.82 -12.13
CA ARG A 48 -26.21 -6.64 -12.03
C ARG A 48 -25.17 -5.95 -11.15
N HIS A 49 -24.53 -6.73 -10.31
CA HIS A 49 -23.38 -6.25 -9.56
C HIS A 49 -22.14 -6.12 -10.47
N GLU A 50 -21.19 -5.25 -10.09
CA GLU A 50 -19.90 -5.12 -10.78
C GLU A 50 -19.09 -6.44 -10.79
N SER A 51 -19.29 -7.30 -9.80
CA SER A 51 -18.63 -8.60 -9.69
C SER A 51 -19.57 -9.75 -9.99
N ARG A 52 -19.21 -10.57 -10.98
CA ARG A 52 -19.92 -11.80 -11.34
C ARG A 52 -20.05 -12.77 -10.16
N ARG A 53 -19.08 -12.78 -9.26
CA ARG A 53 -19.12 -13.62 -8.06
C ARG A 53 -20.30 -13.29 -7.15
N ILE A 54 -20.63 -12.03 -7.00
CA ILE A 54 -21.77 -11.57 -6.17
C ILE A 54 -23.10 -11.95 -6.84
N ASP A 55 -23.23 -11.77 -8.14
CA ASP A 55 -24.40 -12.25 -8.89
C ASP A 55 -24.59 -13.77 -8.73
N ASN A 56 -23.51 -14.53 -8.81
CA ASN A 56 -23.56 -15.98 -8.64
C ASN A 56 -23.92 -16.38 -7.19
N GLN A 57 -23.49 -15.60 -6.20
CA GLN A 57 -23.91 -15.82 -4.80
C GLN A 57 -25.43 -15.62 -4.64
N LEU A 58 -25.98 -14.59 -5.26
CA LEU A 58 -27.41 -14.34 -5.25
C LEU A 58 -28.16 -15.46 -6.00
N ARG A 59 -27.73 -15.83 -7.20
CA ARG A 59 -28.29 -16.96 -7.96
C ARG A 59 -28.27 -18.27 -7.16
N GLY A 60 -27.17 -18.50 -6.46
CA GLY A 60 -26.96 -19.68 -5.62
C GLY A 60 -27.84 -19.73 -4.36
N ARG A 61 -28.74 -18.77 -4.15
CA ARG A 61 -29.78 -18.85 -3.14
C ARG A 61 -30.95 -19.74 -3.57
N SER A 62 -31.23 -19.80 -4.86
CA SER A 62 -32.16 -20.76 -5.41
C SER A 62 -31.49 -22.12 -5.66
N GLY A 63 -32.26 -23.20 -5.59
CA GLY A 63 -31.77 -24.57 -5.89
C GLY A 63 -30.76 -25.11 -4.86
N ARG A 64 -30.78 -24.68 -3.61
CA ARG A 64 -29.93 -25.21 -2.55
C ARG A 64 -30.38 -26.54 -2.07
N GLN A 65 -29.42 -27.38 -1.63
CA GLN A 65 -29.67 -28.71 -1.03
C GLN A 65 -30.50 -29.68 -1.89
N GLY A 66 -30.56 -29.41 -3.21
CA GLY A 66 -31.37 -30.22 -4.13
C GLY A 66 -32.79 -29.73 -4.31
N ASP A 67 -33.17 -28.64 -3.66
CA ASP A 67 -34.48 -27.99 -3.86
C ASP A 67 -34.58 -27.41 -5.28
N PRO A 68 -35.78 -27.36 -5.88
CA PRO A 68 -35.98 -26.64 -7.12
C PRO A 68 -35.82 -25.13 -6.92
N GLY A 69 -35.58 -24.40 -8.00
CA GLY A 69 -35.49 -22.95 -7.94
C GLY A 69 -35.13 -22.32 -9.28
N GLU A 70 -35.45 -21.06 -9.42
CA GLU A 70 -35.20 -20.27 -10.63
C GLU A 70 -34.53 -18.94 -10.26
N SER A 71 -33.65 -18.45 -11.14
CA SER A 71 -33.10 -17.11 -11.00
C SER A 71 -33.11 -16.36 -12.33
N ARG A 72 -33.60 -15.13 -12.32
CA ARG A 72 -33.66 -14.26 -13.50
C ARG A 72 -33.21 -12.85 -13.15
N PHE A 73 -32.41 -12.25 -14.03
CA PHE A 73 -31.98 -10.86 -13.91
C PHE A 73 -32.66 -10.02 -15.00
N TYR A 74 -33.26 -8.92 -14.58
CA TYR A 74 -33.77 -7.86 -15.44
C TYR A 74 -32.82 -6.68 -15.30
N ILE A 75 -32.33 -6.21 -16.42
CA ILE A 75 -31.31 -5.14 -16.47
C ILE A 75 -31.73 -4.09 -17.48
N SER A 76 -31.36 -2.84 -17.25
CA SER A 76 -31.49 -1.75 -18.19
C SER A 76 -30.15 -1.49 -18.90
N LEU A 77 -30.22 -1.01 -20.13
CA LEU A 77 -29.01 -0.47 -20.82
C LEU A 77 -28.54 0.84 -20.19
N GLU A 78 -29.36 1.46 -19.36
CA GLU A 78 -29.03 2.66 -18.59
C GLU A 78 -28.33 2.35 -17.25
N ASP A 79 -28.30 1.08 -16.83
CA ASP A 79 -27.58 0.67 -15.60
C ASP A 79 -26.11 1.06 -15.68
N ASP A 80 -25.53 1.44 -14.54
CA ASP A 80 -24.14 1.94 -14.47
C ASP A 80 -23.12 0.98 -15.07
N LEU A 81 -23.30 -0.31 -14.90
CA LEU A 81 -22.47 -1.34 -15.52
C LEU A 81 -22.46 -1.23 -17.05
N MET A 82 -23.62 -0.96 -17.65
CA MET A 82 -23.78 -0.87 -19.10
C MET A 82 -23.27 0.49 -19.62
N ARG A 83 -23.53 1.57 -18.89
CA ARG A 83 -23.04 2.93 -19.24
C ARG A 83 -21.52 3.01 -19.29
N LEU A 84 -20.83 2.37 -18.35
CA LEU A 84 -19.36 2.42 -18.26
C LEU A 84 -18.65 1.61 -19.36
N PHE A 85 -19.26 0.55 -19.91
CA PHE A 85 -18.50 -0.43 -20.71
C PHE A 85 -19.11 -0.80 -22.06
N GLY A 86 -20.12 -0.12 -22.57
CA GLY A 86 -20.51 -0.43 -23.93
C GLY A 86 -21.93 -0.10 -24.37
N SER A 87 -22.64 0.72 -23.65
CA SER A 87 -24.03 1.07 -23.97
C SER A 87 -24.18 1.73 -25.36
N GLU A 88 -23.30 2.65 -25.74
CA GLU A 88 -23.47 3.41 -26.99
C GLU A 88 -23.47 2.53 -28.25
N ARG A 89 -22.56 1.58 -28.37
CA ARG A 89 -22.52 0.65 -29.51
C ARG A 89 -23.70 -0.33 -29.52
N LEU A 90 -24.12 -0.79 -28.34
CA LEU A 90 -25.23 -1.67 -28.22
C LEU A 90 -26.56 -0.93 -28.47
N MET A 91 -26.70 0.30 -27.99
CA MET A 91 -27.85 1.15 -28.29
C MET A 91 -27.99 1.40 -29.79
N GLN A 92 -26.93 1.79 -30.48
CA GLN A 92 -26.95 1.96 -31.93
C GLN A 92 -27.37 0.68 -32.71
N VAL A 93 -26.94 -0.50 -32.23
CA VAL A 93 -27.32 -1.78 -32.83
C VAL A 93 -28.82 -2.02 -32.61
N PHE A 94 -29.36 -1.77 -31.42
CA PHE A 94 -30.76 -1.96 -31.12
C PHE A 94 -31.67 -0.94 -31.81
N GLU A 95 -31.25 0.32 -31.90
CA GLU A 95 -31.93 1.34 -32.69
C GLU A 95 -32.00 0.96 -34.19
N THR A 96 -30.89 0.41 -34.72
CA THR A 96 -30.83 -0.07 -36.10
C THR A 96 -31.74 -1.29 -36.34
N LEU A 97 -31.94 -2.13 -35.30
CA LEU A 97 -32.83 -3.27 -35.35
C LEU A 97 -34.31 -2.91 -35.13
N GLY A 98 -34.63 -1.64 -34.85
CA GLY A 98 -35.97 -1.15 -34.69
C GLY A 98 -36.66 -1.65 -33.40
N VAL A 99 -35.88 -1.92 -32.35
CA VAL A 99 -36.44 -2.29 -31.04
C VAL A 99 -37.06 -1.07 -30.39
N GLU A 100 -38.36 -1.19 -30.02
CA GLU A 100 -39.10 -0.11 -29.37
C GLU A 100 -38.71 0.05 -27.89
N GLU A 101 -38.84 1.27 -27.37
CA GLU A 101 -38.57 1.55 -25.96
C GLU A 101 -39.54 0.75 -25.06
N GLY A 102 -38.99 0.03 -24.09
CA GLY A 102 -39.76 -0.85 -23.19
C GLY A 102 -39.90 -2.30 -23.67
N GLU A 103 -39.39 -2.65 -24.85
CA GLU A 103 -39.40 -4.02 -25.33
C GLU A 103 -38.34 -4.89 -24.61
N GLN A 104 -38.73 -6.10 -24.21
CA GLN A 104 -37.82 -7.03 -23.56
C GLN A 104 -36.91 -7.69 -24.59
N ILE A 105 -35.59 -7.48 -24.44
CA ILE A 105 -34.57 -8.04 -25.31
C ILE A 105 -33.93 -9.25 -24.66
N GLU A 106 -34.12 -10.44 -25.25
CA GLU A 106 -33.44 -11.67 -24.85
C GLU A 106 -32.42 -12.07 -25.93
N HIS A 107 -31.17 -11.65 -25.79
CA HIS A 107 -30.13 -12.00 -26.76
C HIS A 107 -28.81 -12.41 -26.11
N LYS A 108 -28.21 -13.50 -26.60
CA LYS A 108 -26.91 -14.00 -26.08
C LYS A 108 -25.78 -12.97 -26.16
N MET A 109 -25.85 -12.06 -27.13
CA MET A 109 -24.89 -10.98 -27.30
C MET A 109 -24.88 -10.01 -26.11
N LEU A 110 -26.08 -9.71 -25.56
CA LEU A 110 -26.23 -8.86 -24.39
C LEU A 110 -25.60 -9.50 -23.15
N SER A 111 -25.89 -10.77 -22.91
CA SER A 111 -25.25 -11.53 -21.81
C SER A 111 -23.74 -11.54 -21.91
N SER A 112 -23.19 -11.73 -23.12
CA SER A 112 -21.74 -11.68 -23.34
C SER A 112 -21.14 -10.29 -23.12
N ALA A 113 -21.85 -9.24 -23.50
CA ALA A 113 -21.41 -7.86 -23.28
C ALA A 113 -21.34 -7.54 -21.78
N ILE A 114 -22.35 -7.94 -21.01
CA ILE A 114 -22.37 -7.78 -19.55
C ILE A 114 -21.21 -8.54 -18.90
N GLU A 115 -20.99 -9.79 -19.28
CA GLU A 115 -19.88 -10.59 -18.73
C GLU A 115 -18.52 -9.95 -19.03
N LYS A 116 -18.32 -9.40 -20.22
CA LYS A 116 -17.08 -8.67 -20.56
C LYS A 116 -16.93 -7.36 -19.77
N ALA A 117 -18.03 -6.63 -19.55
CA ALA A 117 -18.04 -5.45 -18.73
C ALA A 117 -17.63 -5.77 -17.28
N GLN A 118 -18.27 -6.77 -16.68
CA GLN A 118 -17.92 -7.24 -15.33
C GLN A 118 -16.45 -7.67 -15.25
N GLN A 119 -15.96 -8.46 -16.22
CA GLN A 119 -14.57 -8.90 -16.25
C GLN A 119 -13.59 -7.73 -16.33
N LYS A 120 -13.90 -6.68 -17.07
CA LYS A 120 -13.07 -5.49 -17.20
C LYS A 120 -13.00 -4.70 -15.87
N ILE A 121 -14.13 -4.54 -15.18
CA ILE A 121 -14.17 -3.92 -13.85
C ILE A 121 -13.39 -4.76 -12.85
N GLU A 122 -13.61 -6.08 -12.80
CA GLU A 122 -12.89 -6.98 -11.90
C GLU A 122 -11.39 -6.93 -12.14
N SER A 123 -10.94 -6.89 -13.41
CA SER A 123 -9.53 -6.77 -13.76
C SER A 123 -8.92 -5.44 -13.31
N ASN A 124 -9.65 -4.34 -13.50
CA ASN A 124 -9.20 -3.03 -13.03
C ASN A 124 -9.11 -2.96 -11.50
N ASN A 125 -10.15 -3.41 -10.81
CA ASN A 125 -10.17 -3.48 -9.35
C ASN A 125 -9.09 -4.43 -8.80
N PHE A 126 -8.79 -5.51 -9.51
CA PHE A 126 -7.69 -6.41 -9.16
C PHE A 126 -6.34 -5.70 -9.30
N ALA A 127 -6.11 -4.98 -10.40
CA ALA A 127 -4.87 -4.24 -10.62
C ALA A 127 -4.64 -3.17 -9.55
N ILE A 128 -5.69 -2.41 -9.19
CA ILE A 128 -5.62 -1.42 -8.11
C ILE A 128 -5.25 -2.10 -6.78
N ARG A 129 -5.93 -3.19 -6.42
CA ARG A 129 -5.61 -3.93 -5.18
C ARG A 129 -4.24 -4.55 -5.19
N LYS A 130 -3.79 -5.07 -6.34
CA LYS A 130 -2.44 -5.63 -6.47
C LYS A 130 -1.38 -4.57 -6.23
N ASN A 131 -1.50 -3.40 -6.86
CA ASN A 131 -0.58 -2.30 -6.65
C ASN A 131 -0.56 -1.86 -5.17
N LEU A 132 -1.73 -1.78 -4.53
CA LEU A 132 -1.81 -1.44 -3.11
C LEU A 132 -1.03 -2.44 -2.24
N LEU A 133 -1.21 -3.75 -2.49
CA LEU A 133 -0.49 -4.79 -1.76
C LEU A 133 1.02 -4.76 -2.00
N GLU A 134 1.46 -4.44 -3.21
CA GLU A 134 2.89 -4.30 -3.52
C GLU A 134 3.52 -3.15 -2.74
N TYR A 135 2.83 -2.00 -2.60
CA TYR A 135 3.28 -0.90 -1.73
C TYR A 135 3.28 -1.30 -0.25
N ASP A 136 2.21 -1.96 0.21
CA ASP A 136 2.11 -2.42 1.59
C ASP A 136 3.21 -3.43 1.94
N GLN A 137 3.65 -4.26 0.98
CA GLN A 137 4.75 -5.19 1.18
C GLN A 137 6.06 -4.46 1.48
N VAL A 138 6.40 -3.42 0.71
CA VAL A 138 7.61 -2.61 0.95
C VAL A 138 7.57 -1.99 2.35
N MET A 139 6.42 -1.42 2.73
CA MET A 139 6.25 -0.84 4.06
C MET A 139 6.36 -1.88 5.18
N ASN A 140 5.89 -3.11 4.95
CA ASN A 140 6.00 -4.18 5.93
C ASN A 140 7.45 -4.66 6.11
N GLU A 141 8.20 -4.79 5.02
CA GLU A 141 9.62 -5.16 5.07
C GLU A 141 10.43 -4.11 5.85
N GLN A 142 10.19 -2.82 5.60
CA GLN A 142 10.81 -1.74 6.36
C GLN A 142 10.39 -1.75 7.84
N ARG A 143 9.11 -2.01 8.11
CA ARG A 143 8.58 -2.11 9.48
C ARG A 143 9.23 -3.25 10.25
N GLU A 144 9.42 -4.41 9.64
CA GLU A 144 10.08 -5.55 10.28
C GLU A 144 11.49 -5.18 10.72
N ILE A 145 12.29 -4.53 9.85
CA ILE A 145 13.65 -4.08 10.16
C ILE A 145 13.65 -3.11 11.35
N ILE A 146 12.82 -2.08 11.28
CA ILE A 146 12.75 -1.05 12.35
C ILE A 146 12.25 -1.64 13.67
N TYR A 147 11.29 -2.55 13.62
CA TYR A 147 10.76 -3.19 14.84
C TYR A 147 11.74 -4.19 15.45
N GLU A 148 12.58 -4.84 14.63
CA GLU A 148 13.66 -5.68 15.11
C GLU A 148 14.72 -4.83 15.84
N GLU A 149 15.17 -3.73 15.24
CA GLU A 149 16.09 -2.80 15.88
C GLU A 149 15.51 -2.23 17.19
N ARG A 150 14.25 -1.81 17.15
CA ARG A 150 13.55 -1.32 18.33
C ARG A 150 13.47 -2.37 19.44
N ARG A 151 13.23 -3.63 19.09
CA ARG A 151 13.17 -4.75 20.04
C ARG A 151 14.54 -4.98 20.68
N ARG A 152 15.62 -4.96 19.93
CA ARG A 152 16.98 -5.09 20.47
C ARG A 152 17.27 -4.04 21.53
N VAL A 153 16.87 -2.79 21.28
CA VAL A 153 16.99 -1.70 22.25
C VAL A 153 16.14 -1.96 23.50
N LEU A 154 14.90 -2.44 23.34
CA LEU A 154 13.99 -2.75 24.46
C LEU A 154 14.47 -3.93 25.30
N ASP A 155 15.02 -4.96 24.67
CA ASP A 155 15.54 -6.16 25.33
C ASP A 155 16.84 -5.89 26.12
N GLY A 156 17.35 -4.65 26.03
CA GLY A 156 18.47 -4.18 26.83
C GLY A 156 19.85 -4.57 26.27
N GLU A 157 19.94 -4.86 24.97
CA GLU A 157 21.24 -5.03 24.34
C GLU A 157 22.11 -3.78 24.53
N ASN A 158 23.42 -4.00 24.68
CA ASN A 158 24.36 -2.90 24.74
C ASN A 158 24.49 -2.27 23.36
N MET A 159 23.97 -1.07 23.23
CA MET A 159 23.93 -0.36 21.93
C MET A 159 25.22 0.44 21.63
N ARG A 160 26.22 0.38 22.53
CA ARG A 160 27.48 1.14 22.38
C ARG A 160 28.13 0.94 21.02
N ASP A 161 28.28 -0.31 20.60
CA ASP A 161 28.94 -0.62 19.32
C ASP A 161 28.12 -0.12 18.12
N SER A 162 26.80 -0.21 18.19
CA SER A 162 25.89 0.34 17.17
C SER A 162 25.97 1.86 17.09
N ILE A 163 26.09 2.54 18.24
CA ILE A 163 26.28 3.99 18.29
C ILE A 163 27.64 4.39 17.68
N PHE A 164 28.72 3.67 18.00
CA PHE A 164 30.02 3.91 17.37
C PHE A 164 29.98 3.69 15.85
N HIS A 165 29.22 2.69 15.39
CA HIS A 165 29.02 2.47 13.95
C HIS A 165 28.34 3.67 13.31
N MET A 166 27.23 4.16 13.89
CA MET A 166 26.52 5.35 13.40
C MET A 166 27.41 6.60 13.39
N ILE A 167 28.22 6.81 14.42
CA ILE A 167 29.18 7.93 14.49
C ILE A 167 30.21 7.81 13.35
N ASN A 168 30.76 6.62 13.15
CA ASN A 168 31.75 6.37 12.10
C ASN A 168 31.17 6.57 10.70
N ASP A 169 29.96 6.08 10.45
CA ASP A 169 29.27 6.25 9.17
C ASP A 169 28.96 7.73 8.91
N TYR A 170 28.52 8.47 9.93
CA TYR A 170 28.29 9.90 9.82
C TYR A 170 29.57 10.66 9.44
N ILE A 171 30.72 10.34 10.08
CA ILE A 171 32.02 10.95 9.76
C ILE A 171 32.42 10.59 8.33
N GLU A 172 32.31 9.32 7.93
CA GLU A 172 32.65 8.89 6.57
C GLU A 172 31.86 9.63 5.52
N ASN A 173 30.56 9.65 5.67
CA ASN A 173 29.66 10.31 4.73
C ASN A 173 29.89 11.82 4.66
N THR A 174 30.13 12.47 5.81
CA THR A 174 30.43 13.91 5.85
C THR A 174 31.76 14.22 5.17
N VAL A 175 32.79 13.45 5.45
CA VAL A 175 34.11 13.65 4.80
C VAL A 175 34.02 13.36 3.31
N ASP A 176 33.26 12.36 2.86
CA ASP A 176 33.09 12.07 1.43
C ASP A 176 32.30 13.16 0.69
N ALA A 177 31.42 13.87 1.41
CA ALA A 177 30.67 14.98 0.83
C ALA A 177 31.50 16.28 0.75
N GLU A 178 32.31 16.57 1.77
CA GLU A 178 33.00 17.87 1.91
C GLU A 178 34.46 17.83 1.38
N VAL A 179 35.07 16.66 1.29
CA VAL A 179 36.47 16.49 0.92
C VAL A 179 36.58 15.52 -0.25
N SER A 180 37.05 16.02 -1.38
CA SER A 180 37.27 15.18 -2.58
C SER A 180 38.57 14.39 -2.45
N VAL A 181 38.58 13.16 -2.95
CA VAL A 181 39.77 12.27 -2.91
C VAL A 181 40.99 12.85 -3.65
N ASP A 182 40.71 13.65 -4.69
CA ASP A 182 41.69 14.23 -5.60
C ASP A 182 42.21 15.61 -5.13
N GLN A 183 41.73 16.13 -3.98
CA GLN A 183 42.12 17.42 -3.42
C GLN A 183 43.29 17.25 -2.44
N ASP A 184 44.26 18.15 -2.54
CA ASP A 184 45.32 18.27 -1.52
C ASP A 184 44.75 18.85 -0.21
N TYR A 185 45.33 18.51 0.92
CA TYR A 185 44.86 18.97 2.25
C TYR A 185 44.84 20.51 2.39
N GLU A 186 45.56 21.25 1.57
CA GLU A 186 45.59 22.71 1.57
C GLU A 186 44.34 23.33 0.97
N ASP A 187 43.62 22.57 0.13
CA ASP A 187 42.41 22.99 -0.56
C ASP A 187 41.11 22.57 0.18
N TRP A 188 41.22 21.88 1.30
CA TRP A 188 40.05 21.42 2.05
C TRP A 188 39.40 22.55 2.83
N ASP A 189 38.05 22.66 2.73
CA ASP A 189 37.26 23.59 3.54
C ASP A 189 37.07 23.05 4.97
N LEU A 190 38.11 23.20 5.79
CA LEU A 190 38.08 22.78 7.19
C LEU A 190 37.10 23.57 8.04
N ILE A 191 36.69 24.77 7.61
CA ILE A 191 35.72 25.60 8.35
C ILE A 191 34.35 24.95 8.23
N GLU A 192 33.93 24.59 7.00
CA GLU A 192 32.66 23.95 6.74
C GLU A 192 32.65 22.53 7.33
N LEU A 193 33.69 21.74 7.14
CA LEU A 193 33.82 20.43 7.74
C LEU A 193 33.64 20.46 9.26
N ASN A 194 34.33 21.37 9.96
CA ASN A 194 34.22 21.55 11.42
C ASN A 194 32.81 21.99 11.82
N ARG A 195 32.16 22.85 11.01
CA ARG A 195 30.78 23.30 11.26
C ARG A 195 29.81 22.15 11.20
N VAL A 196 29.90 21.34 10.16
CA VAL A 196 28.97 20.21 9.93
C VAL A 196 29.16 19.13 11.00
N ILE A 197 30.41 18.70 11.23
CA ILE A 197 30.68 17.65 12.23
C ILE A 197 30.40 18.15 13.66
N GLY A 198 30.84 19.37 13.98
CA GLY A 198 30.62 19.96 15.31
C GLY A 198 29.18 20.21 15.68
N ALA A 199 28.29 20.31 14.70
CA ALA A 199 26.84 20.43 14.95
C ALA A 199 26.24 19.14 15.54
N VAL A 200 26.85 17.98 15.27
CA VAL A 200 26.38 16.66 15.73
C VAL A 200 27.30 16.06 16.79
N ILE A 201 28.62 16.13 16.59
CA ILE A 201 29.62 15.55 17.48
C ILE A 201 30.45 16.66 18.13
N PRO A 202 30.25 16.92 19.44
CA PRO A 202 31.00 17.97 20.15
C PRO A 202 32.45 17.52 20.41
N MET A 203 33.33 17.75 19.44
CA MET A 203 34.75 17.43 19.53
C MET A 203 35.59 18.67 19.18
N ALA A 204 36.91 18.60 19.51
CA ALA A 204 37.83 19.66 19.15
C ALA A 204 37.91 19.84 17.62
N PRO A 205 37.84 21.07 17.11
CA PRO A 205 37.88 21.33 15.68
C PRO A 205 39.24 20.87 15.09
N VAL A 206 39.19 20.46 13.84
CA VAL A 206 40.40 20.11 13.07
C VAL A 206 41.05 21.38 12.57
N THR A 207 42.34 21.50 12.83
CA THR A 207 43.15 22.64 12.39
C THR A 207 44.01 22.29 11.18
N PRO A 208 44.46 23.29 10.39
CA PRO A 208 45.36 23.02 9.25
C PRO A 208 46.66 22.29 9.63
N ASP A 209 47.15 22.48 10.85
CA ASP A 209 48.34 21.78 11.33
C ASP A 209 48.06 20.29 11.59
N ASP A 210 46.84 19.92 11.99
CA ASP A 210 46.47 18.55 12.24
C ASP A 210 46.45 17.70 10.95
N VAL A 211 46.09 18.32 9.82
CA VAL A 211 45.87 17.62 8.53
C VAL A 211 47.08 17.68 7.58
N LYS A 212 48.16 18.28 8.03
CA LYS A 212 49.32 18.52 7.19
C LYS A 212 49.95 17.24 6.64
N GLY A 213 49.88 17.10 5.32
CA GLY A 213 50.39 15.92 4.61
C GLY A 213 49.46 14.68 4.69
N MET A 214 48.22 14.84 5.18
CA MET A 214 47.26 13.76 5.26
C MET A 214 46.43 13.64 3.98
N GLY A 215 46.02 12.41 3.65
CA GLY A 215 45.00 12.14 2.68
C GLY A 215 43.62 12.00 3.34
N GLN A 216 42.57 11.91 2.52
CA GLN A 216 41.18 11.79 2.97
C GLN A 216 40.99 10.61 3.97
N LYS A 217 41.67 9.48 3.77
CA LYS A 217 41.57 8.30 4.66
C LYS A 217 42.15 8.57 6.04
N GLU A 218 43.23 9.26 6.11
CA GLU A 218 43.90 9.64 7.37
C GLU A 218 43.06 10.66 8.14
N LEU A 219 42.43 11.60 7.41
CA LEU A 219 41.48 12.54 7.99
C LEU A 219 40.27 11.80 8.61
N LYS A 220 39.66 10.84 7.88
CA LYS A 220 38.57 10.01 8.43
C LYS A 220 38.99 9.29 9.71
N HIS A 221 40.23 8.74 9.73
CA HIS A 221 40.74 8.04 10.91
C HIS A 221 40.91 9.00 12.10
N LEU A 222 41.52 10.16 11.87
CA LEU A 222 41.69 11.20 12.88
C LEU A 222 40.35 11.64 13.49
N LEU A 223 39.34 11.88 12.64
CA LEU A 223 38.02 12.30 13.09
C LEU A 223 37.32 11.23 13.91
N LYS A 224 37.39 9.97 13.48
CA LYS A 224 36.85 8.82 14.24
C LYS A 224 37.50 8.67 15.61
N GLU A 225 38.81 8.81 15.69
CA GLU A 225 39.52 8.77 16.99
C GLU A 225 39.09 9.93 17.89
N ARG A 226 38.97 11.15 17.37
CA ARG A 226 38.48 12.31 18.14
C ARG A 226 37.05 12.12 18.62
N ALA A 227 36.17 11.60 17.77
CA ALA A 227 34.79 11.31 18.13
C ALA A 227 34.70 10.23 19.22
N ALA A 228 35.50 9.17 19.10
CA ALA A 228 35.59 8.13 20.12
C ALA A 228 36.02 8.68 21.47
N LYS A 229 37.06 9.50 21.50
CA LYS A 229 37.56 10.16 22.74
C LYS A 229 36.48 11.10 23.32
N ALA A 230 35.76 11.85 22.49
CA ALA A 230 34.68 12.72 22.95
C ALA A 230 33.54 11.91 23.59
N TYR A 231 33.19 10.78 22.98
CA TYR A 231 32.18 9.88 23.52
C TYR A 231 32.61 9.23 24.84
N GLU A 232 33.86 8.72 24.92
CA GLU A 232 34.42 8.13 26.13
C GLU A 232 34.51 9.14 27.26
N ALA A 233 34.89 10.39 26.95
CA ALA A 233 34.89 11.47 27.93
C ALA A 233 33.49 11.74 28.48
N LYS A 234 32.45 11.68 27.61
CA LYS A 234 31.04 11.80 28.02
C LYS A 234 30.61 10.61 28.87
N GLU A 235 31.03 9.41 28.51
CA GLU A 235 30.74 8.20 29.28
C GLU A 235 31.31 8.28 30.70
N ALA A 236 32.52 8.85 30.85
CA ALA A 236 33.19 9.00 32.13
C ALA A 236 32.56 10.06 33.07
N GLU A 237 31.66 10.94 32.56
CA GLU A 237 30.90 11.87 33.38
C GLU A 237 29.81 11.20 34.23
N PHE A 238 29.40 9.99 33.85
CA PHE A 238 28.36 9.25 34.56
C PHE A 238 28.95 8.44 35.72
N PRO A 239 28.31 8.47 36.92
CA PRO A 239 28.79 7.75 38.09
C PRO A 239 28.86 6.24 37.89
N GLU A 240 27.91 5.68 37.12
CA GLU A 240 27.81 4.26 36.81
C GLU A 240 27.61 4.06 35.31
N PRO A 241 28.26 3.06 34.70
CA PRO A 241 28.14 2.78 33.27
C PRO A 241 26.69 2.49 32.81
N GLU A 242 25.87 1.96 33.71
CA GLU A 242 24.47 1.64 33.42
C GLU A 242 23.63 2.89 33.13
N HIS A 243 23.93 4.02 33.76
CA HIS A 243 23.17 5.26 33.54
C HIS A 243 23.28 5.78 32.12
N ILE A 244 24.47 5.73 31.52
CA ILE A 244 24.62 6.14 30.13
C ILE A 244 23.97 5.12 29.18
N ARG A 245 24.00 3.81 29.48
CA ARG A 245 23.30 2.78 28.68
C ARG A 245 21.78 3.02 28.70
N GLU A 246 21.23 3.40 29.85
CA GLU A 246 19.81 3.76 29.96
C GLU A 246 19.47 5.01 29.17
N LEU A 247 20.31 6.05 29.25
CA LEU A 247 20.15 7.27 28.44
C LEU A 247 20.17 6.97 26.94
N GLU A 248 21.16 6.20 26.48
CA GLU A 248 21.25 5.77 25.07
C GLU A 248 19.99 5.05 24.63
N ARG A 249 19.48 4.13 25.44
CA ARG A 249 18.26 3.39 25.16
C ARG A 249 17.05 4.32 25.00
N VAL A 250 16.85 5.21 25.95
CA VAL A 250 15.71 6.16 25.93
C VAL A 250 15.81 7.08 24.72
N VAL A 251 16.99 7.62 24.41
CA VAL A 251 17.19 8.50 23.27
C VAL A 251 16.98 7.76 21.95
N LEU A 252 17.57 6.56 21.80
CA LEU A 252 17.41 5.75 20.58
C LEU A 252 15.93 5.41 20.33
N LEU A 253 15.19 4.93 21.34
CA LEU A 253 13.76 4.64 21.19
C LEU A 253 12.97 5.87 20.76
N LYS A 254 13.22 7.01 21.40
CA LYS A 254 12.52 8.25 21.07
C LYS A 254 12.80 8.71 19.63
N VAL A 255 14.04 8.60 19.19
CA VAL A 255 14.45 8.98 17.82
C VAL A 255 13.89 8.00 16.80
N ILE A 256 13.98 6.69 17.05
CA ILE A 256 13.41 5.66 16.18
C ILE A 256 11.91 5.90 16.01
N ASP A 257 11.16 6.07 17.10
CA ASP A 257 9.71 6.26 17.04
C ASP A 257 9.35 7.55 16.29
N ALA A 258 10.03 8.66 16.52
CA ALA A 258 9.78 9.91 15.83
C ALA A 258 10.09 9.82 14.33
N LYS A 259 11.26 9.28 13.97
CA LYS A 259 11.68 9.15 12.57
C LYS A 259 10.85 8.12 11.80
N TRP A 260 10.39 7.07 12.47
CA TRP A 260 9.49 6.10 11.86
C TRP A 260 8.12 6.72 11.52
N MET A 261 7.57 7.57 12.40
CA MET A 261 6.32 8.29 12.11
C MET A 261 6.47 9.23 10.91
N ASP A 262 7.57 10.03 10.89
CA ASP A 262 7.87 10.90 9.76
C ASP A 262 7.99 10.09 8.45
N HIS A 263 8.69 8.94 8.50
CA HIS A 263 8.89 8.07 7.35
C HIS A 263 7.58 7.47 6.80
N ILE A 264 6.65 7.09 7.66
CA ILE A 264 5.32 6.63 7.22
C ILE A 264 4.61 7.71 6.42
N ASP A 265 4.64 8.95 6.90
CA ASP A 265 4.01 10.08 6.22
C ASP A 265 4.69 10.38 4.86
N ASP A 266 6.03 10.34 4.81
CA ASP A 266 6.80 10.52 3.58
C ASP A 266 6.47 9.43 2.54
N MET A 267 6.34 8.17 2.98
CA MET A 267 5.99 7.06 2.11
C MET A 267 4.55 7.15 1.59
N ASP A 268 3.63 7.65 2.40
CA ASP A 268 2.25 7.91 1.95
C ASP A 268 2.20 9.02 0.89
N GLN A 269 2.97 10.09 1.06
CA GLN A 269 3.10 11.16 0.08
C GLN A 269 3.76 10.65 -1.22
N LEU A 270 4.82 9.84 -1.10
CA LEU A 270 5.47 9.22 -2.25
C LEU A 270 4.49 8.34 -3.04
N ARG A 271 3.69 7.53 -2.34
CA ARG A 271 2.67 6.66 -2.95
C ARG A 271 1.65 7.47 -3.76
N GLN A 272 1.22 8.62 -3.25
CA GLN A 272 0.29 9.50 -3.96
C GLN A 272 0.93 10.14 -5.20
N GLY A 273 2.21 10.48 -5.13
CA GLY A 273 2.94 11.19 -6.20
C GLY A 273 3.51 10.27 -7.28
N ILE A 274 3.83 9.01 -6.97
CA ILE A 274 4.58 8.12 -7.89
C ILE A 274 3.79 7.76 -9.15
N GLY A 275 2.45 7.70 -9.03
CA GLY A 275 1.57 7.48 -10.17
C GLY A 275 1.67 8.58 -11.24
N LEU A 276 1.90 9.82 -10.83
CA LEU A 276 2.09 10.96 -11.73
C LEU A 276 3.46 10.93 -12.41
N GLN A 277 4.49 10.47 -11.72
CA GLN A 277 5.84 10.32 -12.27
C GLN A 277 5.91 9.20 -13.30
N ALA A 278 5.22 8.08 -13.10
CA ALA A 278 5.17 6.97 -14.05
C ALA A 278 4.64 7.42 -15.42
N VAL A 279 3.64 8.29 -15.45
CA VAL A 279 3.11 8.87 -16.71
C VAL A 279 4.13 9.77 -17.41
N SER A 280 4.92 10.53 -16.66
CA SER A 280 5.98 11.39 -17.20
C SER A 280 7.11 10.58 -17.85
N TYR A 281 7.50 9.46 -17.24
CA TYR A 281 8.56 8.58 -17.78
C TYR A 281 8.15 7.86 -19.06
N THR A 282 6.90 7.46 -19.21
CA THR A 282 6.41 6.82 -20.44
C THR A 282 6.42 7.77 -21.64
N HIS A 283 6.24 9.06 -21.41
CA HIS A 283 6.37 10.08 -22.46
C HIS A 283 7.82 10.38 -22.85
N LEU A 284 8.78 10.19 -21.95
CA LEU A 284 10.21 10.41 -22.20
C LEU A 284 10.90 9.21 -22.87
N THR A 285 10.32 8.03 -22.80
CA THR A 285 10.89 6.78 -23.35
C THR A 285 10.25 6.31 -24.64
N LEU A 286 9.30 7.04 -25.20
CA LEU A 286 8.83 6.76 -26.56
C LEU A 286 9.95 7.07 -27.55
N PRO A 287 10.53 6.04 -28.23
CA PRO A 287 11.52 6.31 -29.25
C PRO A 287 10.85 7.10 -30.37
N THR A 288 11.32 8.30 -30.61
CA THR A 288 11.11 8.99 -31.88
C THR A 288 11.82 8.18 -32.95
N THR A 289 11.16 7.17 -33.50
CA THR A 289 11.61 6.58 -34.76
C THR A 289 11.39 7.62 -35.83
N PRO A 290 12.44 8.15 -36.50
CA PRO A 290 12.25 8.92 -37.67
C PRO A 290 11.71 7.97 -38.74
N TYR A 291 10.55 8.29 -39.26
CA TYR A 291 10.09 7.69 -40.53
C TYR A 291 11.07 8.10 -41.64
N VAL A 292 11.76 7.13 -42.20
CA VAL A 292 12.38 7.21 -43.54
C VAL A 292 11.41 6.58 -44.53
#